data_9d661700bfb3ff9a0c2d777f8845f575
#
_entry.id   9d661700bfb3ff9a0c2d777f8845f575
#
_cell.length_a   1.000
_cell.length_b   1.000
_cell.length_c   1.000
_cell.angle_alpha   90.00
_cell.angle_beta   90.00
_cell.angle_gamma   90.00
#
_symmetry.space_group_name_H-M   'P 1'
#
loop_
_entity.id
_entity.type
_entity.pdbx_description
1 polymer ?
#
loop_
_entity_poly.entity_id
_entity_poly.type
_entity_poly.pdbx_seq_one_letter_code
_entity_poly.pdbx_strand_id
1 'polypeptide(L)'
;MNPALPATRKQNIFREMRDYLMIALGMIMYGIGWTVFLLPNDITTGGVPGIASLVYFATGLPVQYVYFGINFLLLLLAIRILGWKFSIKTIFAVFTLTSFLPIIQQLTDGVHLLNDQPFMACVIGASFCGGGIGIAFSSNGSTGGTDIIAAIINKYRDITLGRVMLFCDLIIISSSYFVLKDWEKVVYGYVTLYICSFVLDQVVNSARQSVQFFIISEKYEKIARHINVYPHRGATVINASGFYTGKEIKMLFVLAKKRESTIIFRLIKDIDPNAFVSQSQVIGVYGEGFDKIKVK
;
A
#
# COMPACT_ATOMS: atom_id res chain seq x y z
N MET A 1 -30.80 12.43 14.86
CA MET A 1 -29.75 11.92 13.95
C MET A 1 -29.28 13.09 13.09
N ASN A 2 -28.15 13.67 13.40
CA ASN A 2 -27.57 14.71 12.52
C ASN A 2 -26.84 14.01 11.38
N PRO A 3 -27.23 14.24 10.11
CA PRO A 3 -26.47 13.71 8.97
C PRO A 3 -25.06 14.28 9.03
N ALA A 4 -24.06 13.41 8.89
CA ALA A 4 -22.66 13.80 8.83
C ALA A 4 -22.52 14.89 7.78
N LEU A 5 -22.12 16.09 8.19
CA LEU A 5 -21.89 17.22 7.30
C LEU A 5 -20.92 16.79 6.18
N PRO A 6 -21.24 17.03 4.90
CA PRO A 6 -20.33 16.71 3.81
C PRO A 6 -18.99 17.41 4.05
N ALA A 7 -17.90 16.66 3.89
CA ALA A 7 -16.55 17.18 4.10
C ALA A 7 -16.39 18.52 3.36
N THR A 8 -15.99 19.56 4.07
CA THR A 8 -15.86 20.89 3.49
C THR A 8 -14.85 20.86 2.34
N ARG A 9 -15.03 21.70 1.32
CA ARG A 9 -14.13 21.80 0.15
C ARG A 9 -12.65 21.88 0.55
N LYS A 10 -12.34 22.57 1.68
CA LYS A 10 -10.98 22.65 2.25
C LYS A 10 -10.45 21.30 2.72
N GLN A 11 -11.30 20.46 3.35
CA GLN A 11 -10.88 19.13 3.81
C GLN A 11 -10.57 18.18 2.64
N ASN A 12 -11.30 18.29 1.54
CA ASN A 12 -11.04 17.49 0.34
C ASN A 12 -9.73 17.90 -0.33
N ILE A 13 -9.44 19.20 -0.45
CA ILE A 13 -8.18 19.71 -1.01
C ILE A 13 -6.98 19.26 -0.16
N PHE A 14 -7.07 19.35 1.17
CA PHE A 14 -5.99 18.90 2.06
C PHE A 14 -5.73 17.39 1.95
N ARG A 15 -6.79 16.57 1.77
CA ARG A 15 -6.64 15.12 1.53
C ARG A 15 -5.95 14.84 0.21
N GLU A 16 -6.32 15.53 -0.86
CA GLU A 16 -5.68 15.37 -2.17
C GLU A 16 -4.21 15.78 -2.12
N MET A 17 -3.89 16.94 -1.54
CA MET A 17 -2.49 17.36 -1.37
C MET A 17 -1.66 16.34 -0.61
N ARG A 18 -2.20 15.79 0.48
CA ARG A 18 -1.54 14.73 1.23
C ARG A 18 -1.31 13.48 0.39
N ASP A 19 -2.29 13.09 -0.43
CA ASP A 19 -2.17 11.92 -1.30
C ASP A 19 -1.03 12.11 -2.32
N TYR A 20 -0.94 13.28 -2.96
CA TYR A 20 0.16 13.59 -3.88
C TYR A 20 1.53 13.62 -3.18
N LEU A 21 1.62 14.19 -1.98
CA LEU A 21 2.85 14.17 -1.18
C LEU A 21 3.29 12.74 -0.86
N MET A 22 2.35 11.89 -0.42
CA MET A 22 2.64 10.50 -0.10
C MET A 22 3.05 9.70 -1.33
N ILE A 23 2.42 9.95 -2.49
CA ILE A 23 2.82 9.34 -3.76
C ILE A 23 4.25 9.76 -4.11
N ALA A 24 4.60 11.05 -3.99
CA ALA A 24 5.95 11.53 -4.27
C ALA A 24 6.99 10.86 -3.36
N LEU A 25 6.74 10.81 -2.04
CA LEU A 25 7.61 10.13 -1.08
C LEU A 25 7.75 8.65 -1.39
N GLY A 26 6.66 7.97 -1.73
CA GLY A 26 6.67 6.56 -2.13
C GLY A 26 7.51 6.33 -3.38
N MET A 27 7.41 7.20 -4.39
CA MET A 27 8.18 7.08 -5.63
C MET A 27 9.67 7.35 -5.44
N ILE A 28 10.03 8.31 -4.58
CA ILE A 28 11.43 8.55 -4.21
C ILE A 28 12.01 7.34 -3.47
N MET A 29 11.27 6.81 -2.50
CA MET A 29 11.66 5.59 -1.76
C MET A 29 11.85 4.40 -2.72
N TYR A 30 10.92 4.22 -3.67
CA TYR A 30 11.04 3.21 -4.72
C TYR A 30 12.29 3.42 -5.57
N GLY A 31 12.53 4.66 -6.04
CA GLY A 31 13.71 5.02 -6.84
C GLY A 31 15.01 4.69 -6.13
N ILE A 32 15.12 4.97 -4.82
CA ILE A 32 16.28 4.62 -4.01
C ILE A 32 16.46 3.10 -3.97
N GLY A 33 15.43 2.33 -3.65
CA GLY A 33 15.50 0.86 -3.63
C GLY A 33 15.98 0.29 -4.96
N TRP A 34 15.43 0.80 -6.04
CA TRP A 34 15.75 0.32 -7.39
C TRP A 34 17.17 0.70 -7.84
N THR A 35 17.54 1.99 -7.77
CA THR A 35 18.80 2.47 -8.38
C THR A 35 20.02 2.35 -7.50
N VAL A 36 19.87 2.30 -6.17
CA VAL A 36 20.98 2.21 -5.24
C VAL A 36 21.32 0.76 -4.89
N PHE A 37 20.32 -0.10 -4.80
CA PHE A 37 20.52 -1.48 -4.33
C PHE A 37 20.36 -2.53 -5.43
N LEU A 38 19.30 -2.46 -6.24
CA LEU A 38 18.99 -3.52 -7.19
C LEU A 38 19.75 -3.38 -8.50
N LEU A 39 19.72 -2.19 -9.10
CA LEU A 39 20.33 -1.94 -10.41
C LEU A 39 21.85 -2.16 -10.45
N PRO A 40 22.66 -1.71 -9.45
CA PRO A 40 24.10 -1.93 -9.44
C PRO A 40 24.50 -3.40 -9.24
N ASN A 41 23.60 -4.22 -8.71
CA ASN A 41 23.81 -5.65 -8.51
C ASN A 41 23.21 -6.50 -9.66
N ASP A 42 22.80 -5.88 -10.77
CA ASP A 42 22.15 -6.51 -11.93
C ASP A 42 20.89 -7.31 -11.56
N ILE A 43 20.17 -6.88 -10.53
CA ILE A 43 18.97 -7.55 -10.05
C ILE A 43 17.76 -6.93 -10.72
N THR A 44 17.01 -7.77 -11.42
CA THR A 44 15.79 -7.35 -12.14
C THR A 44 14.59 -7.37 -11.20
N THR A 45 13.81 -6.28 -11.22
CA THR A 45 12.50 -6.21 -10.54
C THR A 45 11.38 -6.69 -11.47
N GLY A 46 10.16 -6.78 -10.93
CA GLY A 46 8.95 -6.90 -11.76
C GLY A 46 8.55 -5.58 -12.42
N GLY A 47 7.51 -5.63 -13.25
CA GLY A 47 6.90 -4.46 -13.84
C GLY A 47 7.70 -3.77 -14.94
N VAL A 48 7.27 -2.57 -15.31
CA VAL A 48 7.98 -1.73 -16.29
C VAL A 48 9.38 -1.34 -15.80
N PRO A 49 9.65 -1.08 -14.50
CA PRO A 49 11.01 -0.94 -14.02
C PRO A 49 11.91 -2.13 -14.33
N GLY A 50 11.39 -3.35 -14.21
CA GLY A 50 12.12 -4.56 -14.61
C GLY A 50 12.47 -4.58 -16.08
N ILE A 51 11.52 -4.27 -16.95
CA ILE A 51 11.78 -4.15 -18.39
C ILE A 51 12.83 -3.06 -18.66
N ALA A 52 12.73 -1.92 -17.98
CA ALA A 52 13.71 -0.84 -18.11
C ALA A 52 15.12 -1.25 -17.68
N SER A 53 15.22 -2.04 -16.58
CA SER A 53 16.49 -2.63 -16.14
C SER A 53 17.08 -3.58 -17.18
N LEU A 54 16.24 -4.46 -17.76
CA LEU A 54 16.69 -5.40 -18.80
C LEU A 54 17.22 -4.69 -20.05
N VAL A 55 16.52 -3.63 -20.49
CA VAL A 55 16.97 -2.82 -21.62
C VAL A 55 18.30 -2.11 -21.26
N TYR A 56 18.42 -1.59 -20.03
CA TYR A 56 19.66 -0.98 -19.55
C TYR A 56 20.82 -1.99 -19.56
N PHE A 57 20.64 -3.19 -19.03
CA PHE A 57 21.66 -4.23 -19.02
C PHE A 57 22.05 -4.70 -20.43
N ALA A 58 21.11 -4.70 -21.36
CA ALA A 58 21.39 -5.12 -22.74
C ALA A 58 22.02 -4.02 -23.62
N THR A 59 21.66 -2.75 -23.39
CA THR A 59 21.98 -1.66 -24.35
C THR A 59 22.74 -0.49 -23.72
N GLY A 60 22.80 -0.38 -22.39
CA GLY A 60 23.33 0.77 -21.68
C GLY A 60 22.43 2.02 -21.69
N LEU A 61 21.22 1.93 -22.26
CA LEU A 61 20.29 3.07 -22.28
C LEU A 61 19.79 3.36 -20.86
N PRO A 62 19.87 4.62 -20.37
CA PRO A 62 19.43 4.98 -19.02
C PRO A 62 18.00 4.58 -18.73
N VAL A 63 17.79 3.94 -17.57
CA VAL A 63 16.50 3.34 -17.18
C VAL A 63 15.32 4.32 -17.20
N GLN A 64 15.58 5.59 -16.91
CA GLN A 64 14.55 6.63 -16.87
C GLN A 64 13.86 6.86 -18.23
N TYR A 65 14.61 6.79 -19.33
CA TYR A 65 14.04 6.99 -20.67
C TYR A 65 13.15 5.82 -21.09
N VAL A 66 13.62 4.60 -20.83
CA VAL A 66 12.86 3.38 -21.13
C VAL A 66 11.60 3.31 -20.27
N TYR A 67 11.77 3.55 -18.95
CA TYR A 67 10.65 3.58 -18.02
C TYR A 67 9.59 4.62 -18.41
N PHE A 68 10.01 5.85 -18.73
CA PHE A 68 9.09 6.90 -19.17
C PHE A 68 8.41 6.54 -20.49
N GLY A 69 9.15 6.07 -21.48
CA GLY A 69 8.61 5.74 -22.81
C GLY A 69 7.53 4.65 -22.76
N ILE A 70 7.79 3.56 -22.02
CA ILE A 70 6.81 2.49 -21.86
C ILE A 70 5.57 2.98 -21.10
N ASN A 71 5.79 3.70 -19.97
CA ASN A 71 4.68 4.22 -19.20
C ASN A 71 3.86 5.28 -19.95
N PHE A 72 4.48 6.08 -20.79
CA PHE A 72 3.77 7.04 -21.65
C PHE A 72 2.76 6.33 -22.57
N LEU A 73 3.19 5.24 -23.22
CA LEU A 73 2.28 4.44 -24.07
C LEU A 73 1.17 3.78 -23.24
N LEU A 74 1.51 3.21 -22.08
CA LEU A 74 0.52 2.59 -21.18
C LEU A 74 -0.48 3.60 -20.63
N LEU A 75 -0.04 4.82 -20.32
CA LEU A 75 -0.91 5.88 -19.83
C LEU A 75 -1.88 6.38 -20.90
N LEU A 76 -1.45 6.47 -22.16
CA LEU A 76 -2.35 6.78 -23.28
C LEU A 76 -3.48 5.75 -23.38
N LEU A 77 -3.16 4.46 -23.24
CA LEU A 77 -4.14 3.38 -23.19
C LEU A 77 -5.03 3.48 -21.95
N ALA A 78 -4.44 3.77 -20.79
CA ALA A 78 -5.17 3.90 -19.53
C ALA A 78 -6.19 5.05 -19.58
N ILE A 79 -5.84 6.20 -20.09
CA ILE A 79 -6.75 7.35 -20.24
C ILE A 79 -7.94 6.97 -21.08
N ARG A 80 -7.70 6.27 -22.20
CA ARG A 80 -8.77 5.86 -23.12
C ARG A 80 -9.67 4.78 -22.54
N ILE A 81 -9.13 3.82 -21.77
CA ILE A 81 -9.85 2.64 -21.30
C ILE A 81 -10.39 2.84 -19.88
N LEU A 82 -9.58 3.36 -18.96
CA LEU A 82 -9.89 3.48 -17.53
C LEU A 82 -10.37 4.88 -17.13
N GLY A 83 -10.06 5.89 -17.96
CA GLY A 83 -10.49 7.27 -17.78
C GLY A 83 -9.53 8.14 -16.96
N TRP A 84 -9.75 9.46 -17.00
CA TRP A 84 -8.87 10.48 -16.42
C TRP A 84 -8.68 10.37 -14.90
N LYS A 85 -9.74 10.02 -14.15
CA LYS A 85 -9.66 9.95 -12.67
C LYS A 85 -8.68 8.92 -12.16
N PHE A 86 -8.52 7.81 -12.86
CA PHE A 86 -7.52 6.80 -12.55
C PHE A 86 -6.12 7.26 -12.95
N SER A 87 -6.01 7.89 -14.13
CA SER A 87 -4.72 8.16 -14.75
C SER A 87 -3.96 9.33 -14.13
N ILE A 88 -4.63 10.34 -13.55
CA ILE A 88 -3.99 11.58 -13.07
C ILE A 88 -2.94 11.32 -11.98
N LYS A 89 -3.27 10.48 -10.97
CA LYS A 89 -2.33 10.14 -9.89
C LYS A 89 -1.19 9.26 -10.39
N THR A 90 -1.48 8.38 -11.36
CA THR A 90 -0.47 7.54 -12.00
C THR A 90 0.48 8.37 -12.85
N ILE A 91 -0.02 9.36 -13.63
CA ILE A 91 0.82 10.30 -14.36
C ILE A 91 1.78 11.04 -13.43
N PHE A 92 1.25 11.54 -12.30
CA PHE A 92 2.08 12.22 -11.30
C PHE A 92 3.15 11.30 -10.71
N ALA A 93 2.81 10.05 -10.37
CA ALA A 93 3.75 9.07 -9.85
C ALA A 93 4.87 8.74 -10.84
N VAL A 94 4.51 8.45 -12.11
CA VAL A 94 5.46 8.18 -13.19
C VAL A 94 6.38 9.37 -13.44
N PHE A 95 5.81 10.57 -13.50
CA PHE A 95 6.59 11.80 -13.70
C PHE A 95 7.57 12.03 -12.54
N THR A 96 7.10 11.86 -11.29
CA THR A 96 7.93 12.00 -10.09
C THR A 96 9.10 11.01 -10.15
N LEU A 97 8.83 9.72 -10.35
CA LEU A 97 9.89 8.71 -10.40
C LEU A 97 10.89 9.01 -11.52
N THR A 98 10.42 9.27 -12.73
CA THR A 98 11.27 9.56 -13.88
C THR A 98 12.19 10.77 -13.62
N SER A 99 11.68 11.81 -12.97
CA SER A 99 12.45 13.02 -12.67
C SER A 99 13.47 12.82 -11.56
N PHE A 100 13.17 11.98 -10.57
CA PHE A 100 14.08 11.70 -9.45
C PHE A 100 15.13 10.62 -9.75
N LEU A 101 14.87 9.70 -10.66
CA LEU A 101 15.83 8.64 -11.00
C LEU A 101 17.24 9.18 -11.35
N PRO A 102 17.41 10.14 -12.30
CA PRO A 102 18.74 10.65 -12.63
C PRO A 102 19.39 11.39 -11.46
N ILE A 103 18.60 12.06 -10.62
CA ILE A 103 19.12 12.77 -9.43
C ILE A 103 19.67 11.75 -8.42
N ILE A 104 18.94 10.66 -8.16
CA ILE A 104 19.39 9.60 -7.25
C ILE A 104 20.66 8.95 -7.83
N GLN A 105 20.68 8.63 -9.11
CA GLN A 105 21.83 8.04 -9.78
C GLN A 105 23.09 8.92 -9.67
N GLN A 106 22.95 10.24 -9.92
CA GLN A 106 24.07 11.18 -9.78
C GLN A 106 24.57 11.31 -8.33
N LEU A 107 23.66 11.31 -7.36
CA LEU A 107 24.03 11.38 -5.94
C LEU A 107 24.70 10.11 -5.43
N THR A 108 24.44 8.99 -6.08
CA THR A 108 24.99 7.67 -5.70
C THR A 108 26.07 7.18 -6.66
N ASP A 109 26.48 8.02 -7.60
CA ASP A 109 27.56 7.68 -8.55
C ASP A 109 28.85 7.39 -7.79
N GLY A 110 29.46 6.24 -8.06
CA GLY A 110 30.64 5.75 -7.35
C GLY A 110 30.39 5.14 -5.96
N VAL A 111 29.14 5.14 -5.47
CA VAL A 111 28.77 4.48 -4.20
C VAL A 111 28.24 3.08 -4.50
N HIS A 112 29.08 2.09 -4.35
CA HIS A 112 28.72 0.69 -4.53
C HIS A 112 28.33 0.05 -3.20
N LEU A 113 27.05 0.20 -2.82
CA LEU A 113 26.52 -0.39 -1.59
C LEU A 113 26.18 -1.87 -1.82
N LEU A 114 26.77 -2.75 -1.00
CA LEU A 114 26.45 -4.18 -0.95
C LEU A 114 26.75 -4.97 -2.25
N ASN A 115 27.70 -4.54 -3.09
CA ASN A 115 28.06 -5.29 -4.29
C ASN A 115 28.63 -6.69 -3.97
N ASP A 116 29.27 -6.84 -2.80
CA ASP A 116 29.77 -8.13 -2.34
C ASP A 116 28.70 -8.98 -1.63
N GLN A 117 27.47 -8.44 -1.49
CA GLN A 117 26.36 -9.08 -0.80
C GLN A 117 25.04 -8.93 -1.56
N PRO A 118 24.91 -9.55 -2.74
CA PRO A 118 23.71 -9.36 -3.60
C PRO A 118 22.41 -9.74 -2.90
N PHE A 119 22.43 -10.76 -2.03
CA PHE A 119 21.24 -11.14 -1.26
C PHE A 119 20.78 -10.02 -0.31
N MET A 120 21.69 -9.35 0.38
CA MET A 120 21.35 -8.21 1.24
C MET A 120 20.84 -7.03 0.41
N ALA A 121 21.41 -6.80 -0.77
CA ALA A 121 20.92 -5.80 -1.71
C ALA A 121 19.48 -6.10 -2.16
N CYS A 122 19.15 -7.38 -2.44
CA CYS A 122 17.78 -7.82 -2.70
C CYS A 122 16.84 -7.48 -1.56
N VAL A 123 17.19 -7.86 -0.32
CA VAL A 123 16.32 -7.68 0.85
C VAL A 123 16.02 -6.21 1.10
N ILE A 124 17.06 -5.38 1.11
CA ILE A 124 16.94 -3.94 1.39
C ILE A 124 16.26 -3.25 0.21
N GLY A 125 16.74 -3.46 -1.01
CA GLY A 125 16.19 -2.86 -2.22
C GLY A 125 14.71 -3.20 -2.41
N ALA A 126 14.34 -4.48 -2.27
CA ALA A 126 12.96 -4.93 -2.36
C ALA A 126 12.07 -4.34 -1.26
N SER A 127 12.62 -4.16 -0.04
CA SER A 127 11.88 -3.53 1.06
C SER A 127 11.58 -2.06 0.78
N PHE A 128 12.54 -1.32 0.24
CA PHE A 128 12.34 0.06 -0.21
C PHE A 128 11.35 0.13 -1.38
N CYS A 129 11.46 -0.76 -2.36
CA CYS A 129 10.55 -0.81 -3.50
C CYS A 129 9.12 -1.13 -3.04
N GLY A 130 8.93 -2.21 -2.28
CA GLY A 130 7.62 -2.62 -1.78
C GLY A 130 6.98 -1.59 -0.86
N GLY A 131 7.77 -0.95 0.02
CA GLY A 131 7.33 0.15 0.86
C GLY A 131 6.88 1.36 0.04
N GLY A 132 7.67 1.77 -0.94
CA GLY A 132 7.36 2.88 -1.84
C GLY A 132 6.08 2.66 -2.64
N ILE A 133 5.94 1.49 -3.26
CA ILE A 133 4.71 1.09 -3.97
C ILE A 133 3.51 1.06 -3.02
N GLY A 134 3.68 0.48 -1.82
CA GLY A 134 2.62 0.36 -0.82
C GLY A 134 2.09 1.72 -0.35
N ILE A 135 2.99 2.71 -0.16
CA ILE A 135 2.61 4.09 0.17
C ILE A 135 1.82 4.72 -0.97
N ALA A 136 2.26 4.56 -2.23
CA ALA A 136 1.58 5.09 -3.39
C ALA A 136 0.17 4.48 -3.54
N PHE A 137 0.02 3.16 -3.43
CA PHE A 137 -1.28 2.49 -3.49
C PHE A 137 -2.21 2.86 -2.34
N SER A 138 -1.68 3.04 -1.13
CA SER A 138 -2.46 3.51 0.01
C SER A 138 -3.04 4.91 -0.21
N SER A 139 -2.41 5.71 -1.09
CA SER A 139 -2.83 7.06 -1.49
C SER A 139 -3.65 7.06 -2.80
N ASN A 140 -4.15 5.90 -3.23
CA ASN A 140 -4.88 5.69 -4.50
C ASN A 140 -4.06 6.11 -5.74
N GLY A 141 -2.74 6.04 -5.66
CA GLY A 141 -1.81 6.15 -6.79
C GLY A 141 -1.49 4.76 -7.35
N SER A 142 -0.78 4.74 -8.48
CA SER A 142 -0.19 3.55 -9.09
C SER A 142 1.21 3.93 -9.58
N THR A 143 2.12 2.97 -9.60
CA THR A 143 3.48 3.19 -10.11
C THR A 143 3.53 3.24 -11.64
N GLY A 144 2.39 3.03 -12.29
CA GLY A 144 2.37 2.75 -13.71
C GLY A 144 2.78 1.29 -13.99
N GLY A 145 3.07 0.99 -15.27
CA GLY A 145 3.59 -0.33 -15.61
C GLY A 145 2.54 -1.42 -15.63
N THR A 146 2.90 -2.59 -15.09
CA THR A 146 2.03 -3.78 -15.05
C THR A 146 0.73 -3.54 -14.28
N ASP A 147 0.70 -2.56 -13.38
CA ASP A 147 -0.52 -2.11 -12.68
C ASP A 147 -1.59 -1.64 -13.67
N ILE A 148 -1.19 -0.89 -14.70
CA ILE A 148 -2.10 -0.39 -15.75
C ILE A 148 -2.63 -1.58 -16.57
N ILE A 149 -1.75 -2.49 -16.96
CA ILE A 149 -2.12 -3.71 -17.70
C ILE A 149 -3.11 -4.52 -16.87
N ALA A 150 -2.81 -4.72 -15.59
CA ALA A 150 -3.67 -5.45 -14.68
C ALA A 150 -5.05 -4.78 -14.51
N ALA A 151 -5.09 -3.46 -14.41
CA ALA A 151 -6.35 -2.70 -14.31
C ALA A 151 -7.18 -2.80 -15.60
N ILE A 152 -6.54 -2.79 -16.76
CA ILE A 152 -7.20 -2.98 -18.06
C ILE A 152 -7.78 -4.39 -18.15
N ILE A 153 -7.00 -5.42 -17.86
CA ILE A 153 -7.46 -6.82 -17.90
C ILE A 153 -8.60 -7.05 -16.90
N ASN A 154 -8.49 -6.54 -15.68
CA ASN A 154 -9.53 -6.66 -14.67
C ASN A 154 -10.85 -5.99 -15.09
N LYS A 155 -10.80 -4.96 -15.92
CA LYS A 155 -12.01 -4.31 -16.47
C LYS A 155 -12.80 -5.23 -17.40
N TYR A 156 -12.10 -6.06 -18.19
CA TYR A 156 -12.71 -6.93 -19.21
C TYR A 156 -12.83 -8.39 -18.78
N ARG A 157 -12.05 -8.82 -17.80
CA ARG A 157 -12.03 -10.20 -17.30
C ARG A 157 -12.09 -10.20 -15.79
N ASP A 158 -12.73 -11.20 -15.22
CA ASP A 158 -12.89 -11.33 -13.76
C ASP A 158 -11.62 -11.97 -13.13
N ILE A 159 -10.46 -11.37 -13.43
CA ILE A 159 -9.15 -11.77 -12.91
C ILE A 159 -8.67 -10.70 -11.95
N THR A 160 -8.20 -11.09 -10.78
CA THR A 160 -7.71 -10.15 -9.76
C THR A 160 -6.44 -9.43 -10.26
N LEU A 161 -6.33 -8.13 -9.94
CA LEU A 161 -5.17 -7.31 -10.29
C LEU A 161 -3.84 -7.96 -9.92
N GLY A 162 -3.74 -8.50 -8.69
CA GLY A 162 -2.52 -9.12 -8.20
C GLY A 162 -2.10 -10.37 -9.00
N ARG A 163 -3.06 -11.17 -9.49
CA ARG A 163 -2.72 -12.33 -10.33
C ARG A 163 -2.11 -11.92 -11.67
N VAL A 164 -2.67 -10.87 -12.29
CA VAL A 164 -2.14 -10.38 -13.58
C VAL A 164 -0.75 -9.80 -13.38
N MET A 165 -0.56 -8.96 -12.34
CA MET A 165 0.74 -8.38 -12.02
C MET A 165 1.78 -9.47 -11.77
N LEU A 166 1.48 -10.43 -10.87
CA LEU A 166 2.37 -11.53 -10.55
C LEU A 166 2.77 -12.33 -11.80
N PHE A 167 1.82 -12.62 -12.70
CA PHE A 167 2.11 -13.33 -13.93
C PHE A 167 3.02 -12.53 -14.87
N CYS A 168 2.76 -11.23 -15.05
CA CYS A 168 3.63 -10.35 -15.83
C CYS A 168 5.04 -10.28 -15.23
N ASP A 169 5.14 -10.15 -13.92
CA ASP A 169 6.41 -10.01 -13.22
C ASP A 169 7.24 -11.30 -13.29
N LEU A 170 6.59 -12.46 -13.19
CA LEU A 170 7.23 -13.77 -13.41
C LEU A 170 7.84 -13.87 -14.80
N ILE A 171 7.12 -13.45 -15.84
CA ILE A 171 7.61 -13.48 -17.23
C ILE A 171 8.82 -12.53 -17.38
N ILE A 172 8.72 -11.31 -16.84
CA ILE A 172 9.79 -10.31 -16.94
C ILE A 172 11.05 -10.82 -16.25
N ILE A 173 10.94 -11.31 -15.01
CA ILE A 173 12.07 -11.82 -14.25
C ILE A 173 12.67 -13.07 -14.93
N SER A 174 11.84 -14.00 -15.41
CA SER A 174 12.35 -15.16 -16.17
C SER A 174 13.11 -14.74 -17.43
N SER A 175 12.64 -13.69 -18.11
CA SER A 175 13.28 -13.18 -19.31
C SER A 175 14.67 -12.55 -19.05
N SER A 176 14.97 -12.18 -17.80
CA SER A 176 16.28 -11.66 -17.43
C SER A 176 17.42 -12.64 -17.71
N TYR A 177 17.15 -13.94 -17.70
CA TYR A 177 18.13 -14.96 -18.07
C TYR A 177 18.68 -14.78 -19.49
N PHE A 178 17.86 -14.37 -20.45
CA PHE A 178 18.32 -14.17 -21.83
C PHE A 178 19.30 -13.02 -21.98
N VAL A 179 19.22 -12.01 -21.07
CA VAL A 179 20.09 -10.83 -21.06
C VAL A 179 21.32 -11.06 -20.19
N LEU A 180 21.12 -11.52 -18.96
CA LEU A 180 22.20 -11.64 -17.97
C LEU A 180 22.95 -12.96 -18.07
N LYS A 181 22.35 -14.01 -18.63
CA LYS A 181 22.87 -15.39 -18.76
C LYS A 181 23.35 -15.99 -17.42
N ASP A 182 22.76 -15.57 -16.34
CA ASP A 182 23.10 -15.92 -14.97
C ASP A 182 21.84 -16.33 -14.19
N TRP A 183 21.78 -17.59 -13.76
CA TRP A 183 20.65 -18.14 -13.00
C TRP A 183 20.57 -17.55 -11.59
N GLU A 184 21.71 -17.20 -10.99
CA GLU A 184 21.72 -16.62 -9.64
C GLU A 184 21.00 -15.28 -9.61
N LYS A 185 21.20 -14.43 -10.64
CA LYS A 185 20.52 -13.14 -10.77
C LYS A 185 19.01 -13.29 -10.99
N VAL A 186 18.59 -14.33 -11.71
CA VAL A 186 17.15 -14.68 -11.85
C VAL A 186 16.54 -15.05 -10.51
N VAL A 187 17.25 -15.87 -9.71
CA VAL A 187 16.80 -16.25 -8.36
C VAL A 187 16.68 -15.02 -7.47
N TYR A 188 17.66 -14.10 -7.50
CA TYR A 188 17.57 -12.83 -6.78
C TYR A 188 16.38 -11.98 -7.24
N GLY A 189 16.05 -11.99 -8.52
CA GLY A 189 14.85 -11.35 -9.04
C GLY A 189 13.57 -11.91 -8.41
N TYR A 190 13.45 -13.23 -8.26
CA TYR A 190 12.31 -13.85 -7.58
C TYR A 190 12.26 -13.54 -6.08
N VAL A 191 13.42 -13.52 -5.41
CA VAL A 191 13.50 -13.11 -4.00
C VAL A 191 13.04 -11.65 -3.85
N THR A 192 13.50 -10.78 -4.77
CA THR A 192 13.07 -9.38 -4.81
C THR A 192 11.56 -9.25 -4.99
N LEU A 193 10.96 -10.01 -5.92
CA LEU A 193 9.51 -10.03 -6.14
C LEU A 193 8.74 -10.44 -4.89
N TYR A 194 9.19 -11.52 -4.23
CA TYR A 194 8.54 -12.03 -3.01
C TYR A 194 8.60 -11.00 -1.88
N ILE A 195 9.78 -10.44 -1.57
CA ILE A 195 9.96 -9.48 -0.49
C ILE A 195 9.20 -8.18 -0.80
N CYS A 196 9.29 -7.69 -2.03
CA CYS A 196 8.59 -6.48 -2.47
C CYS A 196 7.08 -6.64 -2.29
N SER A 197 6.50 -7.76 -2.75
CA SER A 197 5.08 -8.06 -2.59
C SER A 197 4.67 -8.17 -1.13
N PHE A 198 5.48 -8.84 -0.29
CA PHE A 198 5.21 -8.98 1.13
C PHE A 198 5.19 -7.63 1.84
N VAL A 199 6.21 -6.78 1.61
CA VAL A 199 6.29 -5.44 2.23
C VAL A 199 5.16 -4.54 1.73
N LEU A 200 4.86 -4.58 0.42
CA LEU A 200 3.73 -3.87 -0.18
C LEU A 200 2.42 -4.21 0.53
N ASP A 201 2.13 -5.51 0.68
CA ASP A 201 0.92 -5.97 1.35
C ASP A 201 0.85 -5.51 2.81
N GLN A 202 1.98 -5.54 3.53
CA GLN A 202 2.03 -5.04 4.91
C GLN A 202 1.71 -3.54 5.00
N VAL A 203 2.25 -2.74 4.09
CA VAL A 203 2.00 -1.28 4.06
C VAL A 203 0.55 -0.99 3.70
N VAL A 204 0.03 -1.59 2.63
CA VAL A 204 -1.36 -1.39 2.17
C VAL A 204 -2.36 -1.88 3.21
N ASN A 205 -2.15 -3.07 3.77
CA ASN A 205 -3.03 -3.63 4.78
C ASN A 205 -3.00 -2.79 6.07
N SER A 206 -1.81 -2.35 6.51
CA SER A 206 -1.69 -1.50 7.71
C SER A 206 -2.47 -0.19 7.59
N ALA A 207 -2.52 0.38 6.39
CA ALA A 207 -3.26 1.63 6.13
C ALA A 207 -4.79 1.46 6.16
N ARG A 208 -5.30 0.24 5.90
CA ARG A 208 -6.74 -0.06 5.79
C ARG A 208 -7.30 -0.88 6.95
N GLN A 209 -6.46 -1.32 7.89
CA GLN A 209 -6.91 -2.19 8.97
C GLN A 209 -7.95 -1.51 9.87
N SER A 210 -9.05 -2.24 10.10
CA SER A 210 -10.04 -1.96 11.12
C SER A 210 -9.91 -2.95 12.26
N VAL A 211 -10.39 -2.57 13.42
CA VAL A 211 -10.42 -3.40 14.63
C VAL A 211 -11.81 -3.37 15.24
N GLN A 212 -12.20 -4.47 15.81
CA GLN A 212 -13.37 -4.57 16.64
C GLN A 212 -12.98 -4.74 18.10
N PHE A 213 -13.75 -4.12 18.96
CA PHE A 213 -13.64 -4.26 20.41
C PHE A 213 -14.91 -4.86 20.98
N PHE A 214 -14.74 -5.83 21.86
CA PHE A 214 -15.75 -6.25 22.80
C PHE A 214 -15.32 -5.76 24.20
N ILE A 215 -16.14 -4.91 24.81
CA ILE A 215 -15.81 -4.27 26.08
C ILE A 215 -16.92 -4.62 27.07
N ILE A 216 -16.55 -5.27 28.19
CA ILE A 216 -17.44 -5.59 29.27
C ILE A 216 -17.02 -4.72 30.47
N SER A 217 -17.95 -3.86 30.92
CA SER A 217 -17.72 -2.95 32.04
C SER A 217 -19.03 -2.51 32.65
N GLU A 218 -19.07 -2.35 33.97
CA GLU A 218 -20.22 -1.74 34.64
C GLU A 218 -20.41 -0.27 34.24
N LYS A 219 -19.33 0.41 33.81
CA LYS A 219 -19.32 1.80 33.34
C LYS A 219 -19.52 1.92 31.83
N TYR A 220 -20.15 0.94 31.19
CA TYR A 220 -20.30 0.86 29.73
C TYR A 220 -20.89 2.12 29.09
N GLU A 221 -21.88 2.76 29.73
CA GLU A 221 -22.49 3.99 29.18
C GLU A 221 -21.49 5.13 29.09
N LYS A 222 -20.67 5.31 30.14
CA LYS A 222 -19.67 6.36 30.17
C LYS A 222 -18.62 6.11 29.10
N ILE A 223 -18.17 4.86 28.94
CA ILE A 223 -17.23 4.45 27.88
C ILE A 223 -17.83 4.72 26.50
N ALA A 224 -19.06 4.29 26.24
CA ALA A 224 -19.75 4.50 24.98
C ALA A 224 -19.89 5.97 24.61
N ARG A 225 -20.28 6.83 25.57
CA ARG A 225 -20.40 8.29 25.35
C ARG A 225 -19.05 8.90 24.97
N HIS A 226 -17.97 8.54 25.65
CA HIS A 226 -16.64 9.08 25.33
C HIS A 226 -16.11 8.60 23.98
N ILE A 227 -16.32 7.34 23.63
CA ILE A 227 -15.96 6.80 22.31
C ILE A 227 -16.72 7.52 21.18
N ASN A 228 -18.00 7.88 21.44
CA ASN A 228 -18.80 8.61 20.46
C ASN A 228 -18.33 10.06 20.30
N VAL A 229 -17.92 10.73 21.38
CA VAL A 229 -17.40 12.11 21.33
C VAL A 229 -16.00 12.13 20.72
N TYR A 230 -15.14 11.21 21.06
CA TYR A 230 -13.79 11.05 20.53
C TYR A 230 -13.33 9.60 20.69
N PRO A 231 -13.01 8.89 19.61
CA PRO A 231 -12.70 9.29 18.22
C PRO A 231 -13.89 9.35 17.23
N HIS A 232 -15.11 9.64 17.67
CA HIS A 232 -16.31 9.70 16.85
C HIS A 232 -16.67 8.33 16.25
N ARG A 233 -16.72 7.29 17.11
CA ARG A 233 -17.10 5.94 16.72
C ARG A 233 -18.40 5.54 17.37
N GLY A 234 -19.26 4.85 16.60
CA GLY A 234 -20.46 4.23 17.13
C GLY A 234 -20.12 3.09 18.09
N ALA A 235 -20.90 2.97 19.16
CA ALA A 235 -20.84 1.83 20.08
C ALA A 235 -22.22 1.17 20.13
N THR A 236 -22.27 -0.15 19.94
CA THR A 236 -23.50 -0.93 20.05
C THR A 236 -23.51 -1.65 21.38
N VAL A 237 -24.60 -1.51 22.15
CA VAL A 237 -24.80 -2.23 23.41
C VAL A 237 -25.43 -3.57 23.11
N ILE A 238 -24.80 -4.65 23.55
CA ILE A 238 -25.29 -6.02 23.46
C ILE A 238 -25.63 -6.50 24.86
N ASN A 239 -26.88 -6.97 25.06
CA ASN A 239 -27.28 -7.60 26.30
C ASN A 239 -26.76 -9.04 26.32
N ALA A 240 -26.04 -9.40 27.34
CA ALA A 240 -25.47 -10.72 27.53
C ALA A 240 -25.66 -11.18 28.98
N SER A 241 -25.47 -12.46 29.25
CA SER A 241 -25.47 -13.02 30.59
C SER A 241 -24.20 -13.83 30.84
N GLY A 242 -23.64 -13.69 32.01
CA GLY A 242 -22.49 -14.52 32.42
C GLY A 242 -22.96 -15.93 32.71
N PHE A 243 -22.51 -16.91 31.94
CA PHE A 243 -22.95 -18.31 32.08
C PHE A 243 -22.70 -18.87 33.52
N TYR A 244 -21.54 -18.58 34.08
CA TYR A 244 -21.17 -19.07 35.41
C TYR A 244 -21.87 -18.30 36.56
N THR A 245 -22.02 -16.98 36.38
CA THR A 245 -22.54 -16.11 37.47
C THR A 245 -24.06 -15.89 37.35
N GLY A 246 -24.67 -16.19 36.21
CA GLY A 246 -26.08 -15.87 35.94
C GLY A 246 -26.38 -14.37 35.84
N LYS A 247 -25.39 -13.49 36.03
CA LYS A 247 -25.60 -12.04 36.04
C LYS A 247 -25.80 -11.50 34.62
N GLU A 248 -26.75 -10.58 34.51
CA GLU A 248 -26.85 -9.77 33.25
C GLU A 248 -25.67 -8.82 33.13
N ILE A 249 -25.06 -8.79 31.97
CA ILE A 249 -23.95 -7.92 31.63
C ILE A 249 -24.27 -7.13 30.36
N LYS A 250 -23.73 -5.93 30.27
CA LYS A 250 -23.78 -5.11 29.05
C LYS A 250 -22.40 -5.14 28.39
N MET A 251 -22.39 -5.58 27.16
CA MET A 251 -21.18 -5.63 26.34
C MET A 251 -21.25 -4.57 25.24
N LEU A 252 -20.21 -3.74 25.12
CA LEU A 252 -20.07 -2.81 24.00
C LEU A 252 -19.37 -3.49 22.84
N PHE A 253 -19.95 -3.38 21.67
CA PHE A 253 -19.32 -3.68 20.42
C PHE A 253 -18.95 -2.39 19.69
N VAL A 254 -17.67 -2.19 19.40
CA VAL A 254 -17.14 -0.98 18.76
C VAL A 254 -16.26 -1.35 17.59
N LEU A 255 -16.52 -0.73 16.44
CA LEU A 255 -15.65 -0.80 15.26
C LEU A 255 -14.86 0.49 15.13
N ALA A 256 -13.54 0.37 14.96
CA ALA A 256 -12.63 1.51 14.84
C ALA A 256 -11.52 1.23 13.82
N LYS A 257 -10.82 2.27 13.37
CA LYS A 257 -9.59 2.08 12.59
C LYS A 257 -8.45 1.67 13.52
N LYS A 258 -7.53 0.84 13.05
CA LYS A 258 -6.40 0.35 13.86
C LYS A 258 -5.63 1.49 14.56
N ARG A 259 -5.44 2.61 13.89
CA ARG A 259 -4.77 3.80 14.45
C ARG A 259 -5.48 4.42 15.65
N GLU A 260 -6.76 4.14 15.83
CA GLU A 260 -7.60 4.66 16.92
C GLU A 260 -7.58 3.73 18.15
N SER A 261 -7.01 2.53 18.02
CA SER A 261 -6.98 1.53 19.08
C SER A 261 -6.35 2.05 20.37
N THR A 262 -5.20 2.70 20.26
CA THR A 262 -4.48 3.23 21.43
C THR A 262 -5.31 4.27 22.20
N ILE A 263 -6.06 5.10 21.47
CA ILE A 263 -6.94 6.12 22.05
C ILE A 263 -8.08 5.43 22.80
N ILE A 264 -8.71 4.44 22.17
CA ILE A 264 -9.81 3.69 22.77
C ILE A 264 -9.34 2.95 24.04
N PHE A 265 -8.18 2.28 24.00
CA PHE A 265 -7.64 1.62 25.18
C PHE A 265 -7.35 2.58 26.35
N ARG A 266 -6.76 3.75 26.06
CA ARG A 266 -6.52 4.77 27.10
C ARG A 266 -7.83 5.24 27.71
N LEU A 267 -8.81 5.55 26.88
CA LEU A 267 -10.13 6.00 27.31
C LEU A 267 -10.82 4.95 28.21
N ILE A 268 -10.76 3.67 27.84
CA ILE A 268 -11.32 2.60 28.66
C ILE A 268 -10.58 2.51 30.00
N LYS A 269 -9.25 2.51 29.99
CA LYS A 269 -8.42 2.44 31.19
C LYS A 269 -8.67 3.60 32.15
N ASP A 270 -8.86 4.81 31.61
CA ASP A 270 -9.11 6.00 32.42
C ASP A 270 -10.49 5.98 33.10
N ILE A 271 -11.48 5.34 32.43
CA ILE A 271 -12.86 5.26 32.96
C ILE A 271 -13.03 4.06 33.89
N ASP A 272 -12.54 2.91 33.46
CA ASP A 272 -12.65 1.65 34.19
C ASP A 272 -11.41 0.78 33.97
N PRO A 273 -10.43 0.86 34.89
CA PRO A 273 -9.22 0.03 34.81
C PRO A 273 -9.48 -1.47 34.88
N ASN A 274 -10.64 -1.90 35.40
CA ASN A 274 -11.03 -3.30 35.55
C ASN A 274 -11.90 -3.81 34.38
N ALA A 275 -12.15 -2.99 33.37
CA ALA A 275 -12.92 -3.41 32.21
C ALA A 275 -12.25 -4.59 31.50
N PHE A 276 -13.03 -5.60 31.12
CA PHE A 276 -12.55 -6.67 30.25
C PHE A 276 -12.69 -6.21 28.79
N VAL A 277 -11.57 -6.25 28.08
CA VAL A 277 -11.50 -5.77 26.69
C VAL A 277 -10.87 -6.84 25.80
N SER A 278 -11.61 -7.27 24.79
CA SER A 278 -11.08 -8.10 23.71
C SER A 278 -11.01 -7.27 22.42
N GLN A 279 -9.86 -7.30 21.76
CA GLN A 279 -9.65 -6.65 20.47
C GLN A 279 -9.28 -7.70 19.43
N SER A 280 -9.89 -7.62 18.27
CA SER A 280 -9.49 -8.42 17.09
C SER A 280 -9.44 -7.56 15.83
N GLN A 281 -8.61 -7.99 14.88
CA GLN A 281 -8.56 -7.34 13.56
C GLN A 281 -9.73 -7.80 12.72
N VAL A 282 -10.30 -6.85 11.96
CA VAL A 282 -11.40 -7.11 11.04
C VAL A 282 -10.97 -6.77 9.62
N ILE A 283 -11.14 -7.73 8.72
CA ILE A 283 -10.88 -7.54 7.30
C ILE A 283 -12.18 -7.08 6.64
N GLY A 284 -12.19 -5.83 6.15
CA GLY A 284 -13.31 -5.28 5.40
C GLY A 284 -14.47 -4.81 6.30
N VAL A 285 -14.40 -3.58 6.74
CA VAL A 285 -15.52 -2.88 7.37
C VAL A 285 -16.05 -1.85 6.38
N TYR A 286 -17.33 -1.97 6.05
CA TYR A 286 -17.99 -1.11 5.08
C TYR A 286 -19.18 -0.40 5.74
N GLY A 287 -19.42 0.84 5.34
CA GLY A 287 -20.54 1.64 5.82
C GLY A 287 -20.12 3.03 6.28
N GLU A 288 -20.99 3.69 7.04
CA GLU A 288 -20.77 5.05 7.51
C GLU A 288 -19.54 5.14 8.44
N GLY A 289 -18.60 6.02 8.10
CA GLY A 289 -17.31 6.17 8.82
C GLY A 289 -16.20 5.19 8.39
N PHE A 290 -16.49 4.27 7.46
CA PHE A 290 -15.56 3.27 6.91
C PHE A 290 -15.57 3.31 5.37
N ASP A 291 -15.11 2.25 4.72
CA ASP A 291 -15.07 2.16 3.28
C ASP A 291 -16.49 2.02 2.69
N LYS A 292 -16.71 2.57 1.49
CA LYS A 292 -18.00 2.43 0.81
C LYS A 292 -18.12 1.03 0.19
N ILE A 293 -19.30 0.42 0.32
CA ILE A 293 -19.63 -0.80 -0.39
C ILE A 293 -19.60 -0.49 -1.89
N LYS A 294 -18.72 -1.16 -2.62
CA LYS A 294 -18.70 -1.15 -4.08
C LYS A 294 -19.32 -2.45 -4.54
N VAL A 295 -20.61 -2.41 -4.87
CA VAL A 295 -21.25 -3.49 -5.63
C VAL A 295 -20.87 -3.26 -7.09
N LYS A 296 -20.27 -4.28 -7.72
CA LYS A 296 -20.02 -4.29 -9.18
C LYS A 296 -21.31 -4.54 -9.93
#